data_d3622743aa4f530df8bdee2572c2eb26
#
_entry.id   d3622743aa4f530df8bdee2572c2eb26
#
_cell.length_a   1.000
_cell.length_b   1.000
_cell.length_c   1.000
_cell.angle_alpha   90.00
_cell.angle_beta   90.00
_cell.angle_gamma   90.00
#
_symmetry.space_group_name_H-M   'P 1'
#
loop_
_entity.id
_entity.type
_entity.pdbx_description
1 polymer ?
#
loop_
_entity_poly.entity_id
_entity_poly.type
_entity_poly.pdbx_seq_one_letter_code
_entity_poly.pdbx_strand_id
1 'polypeptide(L)'
;MAMKVLVTFAVEAEFAPWRKLRQFSQSNFGDIRAYSAQMTDGELIVLLTGVGGRRAWAEATRVIWDGNVDVCISSGLAGALREEHRPGDVLAAKEVHATNRKMVIPSDLALLELASACGAKVADAFYSGDRVIGRSSEKGELGAKADAVEMESGDIMLEAVAFGAKVIAIRAISDAVEEDLPLDFNRVTSESGEVSIAKVLAQTAAHPGSIPALIRFGRQSRNAAEKLATVLDACIRRLVPADIMKQAKEVSAT
;
A
#
# COMPACT_ATOMS: atom_id res chain seq x y z
N MET A 1 22.92 9.74 11.46
CA MET A 1 22.71 9.50 10.01
C MET A 1 21.37 10.07 9.64
N ALA A 2 21.18 10.57 8.43
CA ALA A 2 19.87 11.02 7.95
C ALA A 2 18.95 9.79 7.78
N MET A 3 17.70 9.86 8.27
CA MET A 3 16.73 8.78 8.19
C MET A 3 16.30 8.53 6.73
N LYS A 4 16.20 7.28 6.33
CA LYS A 4 15.69 6.90 5.00
C LYS A 4 14.35 6.20 5.10
N VAL A 5 13.36 6.78 4.43
CA VAL A 5 11.98 6.28 4.41
C VAL A 5 11.65 5.80 2.99
N LEU A 6 11.26 4.55 2.87
CA LEU A 6 10.72 3.97 1.64
C LEU A 6 9.20 3.94 1.73
N VAL A 7 8.51 4.46 0.72
CA VAL A 7 7.07 4.29 0.52
C VAL A 7 6.84 3.60 -0.81
N THR A 8 6.08 2.52 -0.82
CA THR A 8 5.76 1.78 -2.04
C THR A 8 4.33 2.01 -2.47
N PHE A 9 4.10 2.03 -3.78
CA PHE A 9 2.79 1.99 -4.43
C PHE A 9 2.81 0.96 -5.54
N ALA A 10 1.68 0.35 -5.83
CA ALA A 10 1.61 -0.58 -6.95
C ALA A 10 1.67 0.16 -8.30
N VAL A 11 0.93 1.26 -8.47
CA VAL A 11 0.79 1.95 -9.74
C VAL A 11 0.85 3.47 -9.61
N GLU A 12 1.21 4.13 -10.72
CA GLU A 12 1.27 5.60 -10.81
C GLU A 12 -0.03 6.30 -10.40
N ALA A 13 -1.19 5.71 -10.68
CA ALA A 13 -2.49 6.29 -10.34
C ALA A 13 -2.69 6.47 -8.82
N GLU A 14 -2.08 5.63 -8.00
CA GLU A 14 -2.11 5.72 -6.54
C GLU A 14 -1.16 6.81 -6.02
N PHE A 15 -0.01 6.98 -6.66
CA PHE A 15 1.02 7.94 -6.26
C PHE A 15 0.77 9.37 -6.81
N ALA A 16 0.14 9.49 -7.99
CA ALA A 16 -0.04 10.77 -8.68
C ALA A 16 -0.70 11.88 -7.82
N PRO A 17 -1.69 11.60 -6.93
CA PRO A 17 -2.22 12.62 -6.03
C PRO A 17 -1.16 13.17 -5.05
N TRP A 18 -0.26 12.32 -4.54
CA TRP A 18 0.78 12.77 -3.61
C TRP A 18 1.83 13.63 -4.29
N ARG A 19 2.16 13.36 -5.55
CA ARG A 19 3.05 14.22 -6.37
C ARG A 19 2.52 15.64 -6.58
N LYS A 20 1.22 15.85 -6.38
CA LYS A 20 0.63 17.20 -6.42
C LYS A 20 0.77 17.95 -5.10
N LEU A 21 0.89 17.22 -3.98
CA LEU A 21 1.04 17.80 -2.64
C LEU A 21 2.50 18.06 -2.27
N ARG A 22 3.42 17.27 -2.83
CA ARG A 22 4.85 17.33 -2.53
C ARG A 22 5.67 17.25 -3.81
N GLN A 23 6.75 18.01 -3.87
CA GLN A 23 7.70 17.94 -4.98
C GLN A 23 8.55 16.69 -4.86
N PHE A 24 8.56 15.87 -5.91
CA PHE A 24 9.41 14.70 -6.06
C PHE A 24 10.29 14.88 -7.26
N SER A 25 11.55 14.52 -7.13
CA SER A 25 12.49 14.37 -8.24
C SER A 25 12.50 12.93 -8.70
N GLN A 26 12.49 12.69 -9.99
CA GLN A 26 12.72 11.34 -10.50
C GLN A 26 14.16 10.95 -10.20
N SER A 27 14.33 9.77 -9.62
CA SER A 27 15.61 9.15 -9.31
C SER A 27 15.63 7.73 -9.85
N ASN A 28 16.80 7.14 -9.93
CA ASN A 28 16.94 5.73 -10.29
C ASN A 28 17.72 5.04 -9.18
N PHE A 29 17.24 3.88 -8.78
CA PHE A 29 17.95 2.97 -7.90
C PHE A 29 18.48 1.82 -8.76
N GLY A 30 19.69 1.95 -9.26
CA GLY A 30 20.19 1.11 -10.35
C GLY A 30 19.35 1.33 -11.62
N ASP A 31 18.71 0.27 -12.10
CA ASP A 31 17.77 0.27 -13.24
C ASP A 31 16.30 0.48 -12.84
N ILE A 32 16.01 0.55 -11.53
CA ILE A 32 14.66 0.72 -10.99
C ILE A 32 14.30 2.21 -10.95
N ARG A 33 13.17 2.56 -11.57
CA ARG A 33 12.62 3.92 -11.49
C ARG A 33 12.06 4.16 -10.10
N ALA A 34 12.59 5.18 -9.44
CA ALA A 34 12.14 5.66 -8.15
C ALA A 34 11.90 7.17 -8.20
N TYR A 35 11.33 7.70 -7.13
CA TYR A 35 11.19 9.13 -6.92
C TYR A 35 11.75 9.45 -5.54
N SER A 36 12.37 10.61 -5.39
CA SER A 36 12.90 11.06 -4.11
C SER A 36 12.40 12.45 -3.74
N ALA A 37 12.31 12.69 -2.45
CA ALA A 37 12.03 14.00 -1.89
C ALA A 37 12.83 14.19 -0.59
N GLN A 38 13.19 15.43 -0.27
CA GLN A 38 13.84 15.75 1.00
C GLN A 38 12.81 15.77 2.14
N MET A 39 13.22 15.27 3.29
CA MET A 39 12.55 15.42 4.57
C MET A 39 13.38 16.37 5.46
N THR A 40 12.82 16.83 6.57
CA THR A 40 13.54 17.68 7.53
C THR A 40 14.81 17.00 8.05
N ASP A 41 14.72 15.71 8.37
CA ASP A 41 15.79 14.92 8.97
C ASP A 41 16.14 13.67 8.16
N GLY A 42 15.91 13.68 6.85
CA GLY A 42 16.16 12.49 6.04
C GLY A 42 15.74 12.58 4.58
N GLU A 43 15.69 11.42 3.95
CA GLU A 43 15.32 11.23 2.56
C GLU A 43 14.09 10.33 2.46
N LEU A 44 13.13 10.75 1.64
CA LEU A 44 11.97 9.97 1.24
C LEU A 44 12.22 9.38 -0.14
N ILE A 45 12.08 8.06 -0.25
CA ILE A 45 12.14 7.31 -1.51
C ILE A 45 10.74 6.75 -1.78
N VAL A 46 10.24 6.94 -2.99
CA VAL A 46 8.98 6.33 -3.44
C VAL A 46 9.27 5.39 -4.59
N LEU A 47 8.74 4.16 -4.48
CA LEU A 47 8.90 3.10 -5.47
C LEU A 47 7.54 2.68 -6.03
N LEU A 48 7.46 2.53 -7.35
CA LEU A 48 6.31 1.93 -8.04
C LEU A 48 6.63 0.47 -8.36
N THR A 49 6.00 -0.44 -7.64
CA THR A 49 6.35 -1.87 -7.66
C THR A 49 5.62 -2.70 -8.73
N GLY A 50 4.58 -2.14 -9.37
CA GLY A 50 3.63 -2.93 -10.15
C GLY A 50 2.63 -3.66 -9.24
N VAL A 51 1.56 -4.19 -9.85
CA VAL A 51 0.54 -4.98 -9.14
C VAL A 51 1.03 -6.41 -8.98
N GLY A 52 0.93 -6.95 -7.75
CA GLY A 52 1.25 -8.33 -7.41
C GLY A 52 2.63 -8.54 -6.80
N GLY A 53 2.67 -9.45 -5.84
CA GLY A 53 3.77 -9.61 -4.89
C GLY A 53 5.15 -9.92 -5.47
N ARG A 54 5.27 -10.74 -6.52
CA ARG A 54 6.60 -11.18 -7.01
C ARG A 54 7.47 -10.05 -7.55
N ARG A 55 6.89 -9.14 -8.34
CA ARG A 55 7.62 -7.99 -8.88
C ARG A 55 7.87 -6.96 -7.80
N ALA A 56 6.85 -6.66 -7.02
CA ALA A 56 6.94 -5.76 -5.87
C ALA A 56 8.07 -6.20 -4.93
N TRP A 57 8.16 -7.49 -4.64
CA TRP A 57 9.22 -8.07 -3.84
C TRP A 57 10.62 -7.82 -4.43
N ALA A 58 10.84 -8.18 -5.70
CA ALA A 58 12.16 -8.10 -6.31
C ALA A 58 12.70 -6.66 -6.40
N GLU A 59 11.84 -5.69 -6.75
CA GLU A 59 12.22 -4.28 -6.85
C GLU A 59 12.40 -3.65 -5.46
N ALA A 60 11.49 -3.93 -4.52
CA ALA A 60 11.59 -3.43 -3.15
C ALA A 60 12.82 -3.98 -2.43
N THR A 61 13.13 -5.28 -2.58
CA THR A 61 14.30 -5.92 -1.96
C THR A 61 15.59 -5.20 -2.32
N ARG A 62 15.80 -4.87 -3.60
CA ARG A 62 17.00 -4.14 -4.02
C ARG A 62 17.09 -2.76 -3.38
N VAL A 63 15.99 -2.00 -3.38
CA VAL A 63 15.96 -0.67 -2.79
C VAL A 63 16.15 -0.71 -1.27
N ILE A 64 15.55 -1.69 -0.59
CA ILE A 64 15.71 -1.88 0.85
C ILE A 64 17.14 -2.24 1.19
N TRP A 65 17.73 -3.20 0.46
CA TRP A 65 19.08 -3.68 0.70
C TRP A 65 20.13 -2.60 0.48
N ASP A 66 20.18 -2.04 -0.75
CA ASP A 66 21.21 -1.07 -1.12
C ASP A 66 20.97 0.30 -0.45
N GLY A 67 19.72 0.59 -0.08
CA GLY A 67 19.29 1.89 0.43
C GLY A 67 19.54 2.13 1.91
N ASN A 68 19.78 1.09 2.73
CA ASN A 68 19.77 1.20 4.19
C ASN A 68 18.49 1.91 4.69
N VAL A 69 17.35 1.33 4.36
CA VAL A 69 16.02 1.88 4.70
C VAL A 69 15.75 1.71 6.18
N ASP A 70 15.44 2.79 6.89
CA ASP A 70 15.08 2.76 8.32
C ASP A 70 13.59 2.48 8.53
N VAL A 71 12.74 2.99 7.62
CA VAL A 71 11.27 2.86 7.68
C VAL A 71 10.75 2.47 6.30
N CYS A 72 9.91 1.45 6.25
CA CYS A 72 9.21 1.04 5.04
C CYS A 72 7.69 1.11 5.25
N ILE A 73 7.01 1.93 4.44
CA ILE A 73 5.57 2.06 4.40
C ILE A 73 5.05 1.39 3.13
N SER A 74 4.41 0.23 3.26
CA SER A 74 3.67 -0.36 2.14
C SER A 74 2.35 0.37 1.96
N SER A 75 2.14 1.00 0.80
CA SER A 75 0.99 1.87 0.58
C SER A 75 0.27 1.57 -0.73
N GLY A 76 -0.95 2.10 -0.90
CA GLY A 76 -1.79 1.94 -2.09
C GLY A 76 -3.27 1.80 -1.75
N LEU A 77 -4.03 1.23 -2.68
CA LEU A 77 -5.45 0.96 -2.52
C LEU A 77 -5.69 -0.46 -2.00
N ALA A 78 -6.87 -0.67 -1.39
CA ALA A 78 -7.33 -1.97 -0.91
C ALA A 78 -8.85 -2.09 -1.03
N GLY A 79 -9.37 -3.29 -1.18
CA GLY A 79 -10.80 -3.60 -1.06
C GLY A 79 -11.20 -3.79 0.42
N ALA A 80 -12.34 -3.25 0.84
CA ALA A 80 -12.87 -3.50 2.17
C ALA A 80 -13.35 -4.96 2.30
N LEU A 81 -13.12 -5.56 3.46
CA LEU A 81 -13.62 -6.88 3.82
C LEU A 81 -14.72 -6.82 4.88
N ARG A 82 -14.90 -5.66 5.54
CA ARG A 82 -15.92 -5.41 6.57
C ARG A 82 -16.77 -4.20 6.22
N GLU A 83 -18.03 -4.21 6.63
CA GLU A 83 -19.01 -3.15 6.32
C GLU A 83 -18.71 -1.79 6.95
N GLU A 84 -17.93 -1.76 8.02
CA GLU A 84 -17.50 -0.52 8.71
C GLU A 84 -16.50 0.31 7.91
N HIS A 85 -15.85 -0.29 6.91
CA HIS A 85 -14.87 0.39 6.06
C HIS A 85 -15.49 0.78 4.72
N ARG A 86 -15.43 2.07 4.40
CA ARG A 86 -16.05 2.65 3.20
C ARG A 86 -15.02 3.19 2.22
N PRO A 87 -15.35 3.25 0.92
CA PRO A 87 -14.48 3.87 -0.07
C PRO A 87 -14.02 5.27 0.35
N GLY A 88 -12.71 5.48 0.36
CA GLY A 88 -12.06 6.69 0.83
C GLY A 88 -11.66 6.68 2.32
N ASP A 89 -11.97 5.66 3.10
CA ASP A 89 -11.33 5.48 4.41
C ASP A 89 -9.84 5.13 4.21
N VAL A 90 -8.98 5.73 5.03
CA VAL A 90 -7.56 5.38 5.07
C VAL A 90 -7.33 4.53 6.31
N LEU A 91 -6.82 3.34 6.13
CA LEU A 91 -6.57 2.36 7.19
C LEU A 91 -5.08 2.16 7.39
N ALA A 92 -4.67 1.97 8.65
CA ALA A 92 -3.34 1.52 9.04
C ALA A 92 -3.49 0.20 9.79
N ALA A 93 -2.88 -0.88 9.31
CA ALA A 93 -3.04 -2.21 9.87
C ALA A 93 -2.13 -2.41 11.08
N LYS A 94 -2.64 -3.06 12.15
CA LYS A 94 -1.80 -3.57 13.24
C LYS A 94 -0.88 -4.69 12.76
N GLU A 95 -1.39 -5.51 11.82
CA GLU A 95 -0.62 -6.60 11.23
C GLU A 95 -1.05 -6.90 9.79
N VAL A 96 -0.19 -7.58 9.04
CA VAL A 96 -0.46 -8.04 7.67
C VAL A 96 -0.35 -9.55 7.62
N HIS A 97 -1.40 -10.22 7.16
CA HIS A 97 -1.42 -11.66 6.92
C HIS A 97 -0.90 -11.96 5.51
N ALA A 98 0.38 -12.28 5.40
CA ALA A 98 1.03 -12.68 4.14
C ALA A 98 0.67 -14.14 3.82
N THR A 99 -0.40 -14.34 3.06
CA THR A 99 -1.01 -15.67 2.87
C THR A 99 -0.17 -16.62 2.03
N ASN A 100 0.56 -16.09 1.03
CA ASN A 100 1.52 -16.83 0.21
C ASN A 100 2.73 -17.32 1.03
N ARG A 101 3.08 -16.65 2.12
CA ARG A 101 4.19 -17.01 3.03
C ARG A 101 3.71 -17.69 4.31
N LYS A 102 2.39 -17.74 4.57
CA LYS A 102 1.78 -18.23 5.82
C LYS A 102 2.37 -17.54 7.06
N MET A 103 2.58 -16.22 6.97
CA MET A 103 3.18 -15.41 8.02
C MET A 103 2.28 -14.25 8.39
N VAL A 104 2.37 -13.83 9.64
CA VAL A 104 1.78 -12.59 10.15
C VAL A 104 2.91 -11.63 10.46
N ILE A 105 2.84 -10.43 9.94
CA ILE A 105 3.88 -9.42 10.07
C ILE A 105 3.28 -8.22 10.83
N PRO A 106 3.70 -8.00 12.08
CA PRO A 106 3.20 -6.85 12.87
C PRO A 106 3.77 -5.54 12.32
N SER A 107 2.95 -4.49 12.38
CA SER A 107 3.42 -3.12 12.16
C SER A 107 4.14 -2.59 13.39
N ASP A 108 5.08 -1.67 13.17
CA ASP A 108 5.73 -0.93 14.25
C ASP A 108 4.70 -0.04 14.97
N LEU A 109 4.67 -0.11 16.31
CA LEU A 109 3.66 0.60 17.11
C LEU A 109 3.76 2.12 17.01
N ALA A 110 4.99 2.67 16.94
CA ALA A 110 5.17 4.12 16.82
C ALA A 110 4.67 4.61 15.45
N LEU A 111 4.88 3.83 14.39
CA LEU A 111 4.35 4.14 13.06
C LEU A 111 2.82 4.03 13.02
N LEU A 112 2.24 3.07 13.74
CA LEU A 112 0.80 2.90 13.83
C LEU A 112 0.14 4.09 14.56
N GLU A 113 0.71 4.51 15.70
CA GLU A 113 0.27 5.68 16.45
C GLU A 113 0.40 6.96 15.61
N LEU A 114 1.51 7.12 14.89
CA LEU A 114 1.72 8.24 13.98
C LEU A 114 0.65 8.27 12.87
N ALA A 115 0.40 7.14 12.21
CA ALA A 115 -0.60 7.04 11.16
C ALA A 115 -2.01 7.39 11.67
N SER A 116 -2.37 6.89 12.86
CA SER A 116 -3.62 7.23 13.53
C SER A 116 -3.74 8.72 13.83
N ALA A 117 -2.68 9.34 14.38
CA ALA A 117 -2.63 10.77 14.66
C ALA A 117 -2.67 11.64 13.38
N CYS A 118 -2.37 11.06 12.22
CA CYS A 118 -2.45 11.69 10.91
C CYS A 118 -3.78 11.44 10.18
N GLY A 119 -4.72 10.72 10.81
CA GLY A 119 -6.07 10.51 10.30
C GLY A 119 -6.34 9.15 9.67
N ALA A 120 -5.41 8.18 9.75
CA ALA A 120 -5.71 6.80 9.42
C ALA A 120 -6.55 6.14 10.53
N LYS A 121 -7.55 5.35 10.15
CA LYS A 121 -8.25 4.46 11.06
C LYS A 121 -7.36 3.24 11.32
N VAL A 122 -7.27 2.80 12.58
CA VAL A 122 -6.55 1.57 12.91
C VAL A 122 -7.41 0.37 12.52
N ALA A 123 -6.86 -0.52 11.71
CA ALA A 123 -7.43 -1.81 11.33
C ALA A 123 -6.70 -2.93 12.06
N ASP A 124 -7.39 -4.04 12.35
CA ASP A 124 -6.76 -5.17 13.02
C ASP A 124 -5.78 -5.87 12.09
N ALA A 125 -6.22 -6.23 10.88
CA ALA A 125 -5.36 -6.93 9.92
C ALA A 125 -5.66 -6.58 8.45
N PHE A 126 -4.62 -6.63 7.61
CA PHE A 126 -4.79 -6.71 6.15
C PHE A 126 -4.52 -8.13 5.65
N TYR A 127 -5.34 -8.59 4.73
CA TYR A 127 -5.13 -9.82 4.00
C TYR A 127 -4.30 -9.52 2.74
N SER A 128 -3.04 -9.94 2.74
CA SER A 128 -2.16 -9.81 1.58
C SER A 128 -2.19 -11.10 0.77
N GLY A 129 -2.95 -11.07 -0.32
CA GLY A 129 -3.21 -12.21 -1.19
C GLY A 129 -2.34 -12.23 -2.45
N ASP A 130 -2.50 -13.28 -3.24
CA ASP A 130 -1.80 -13.49 -4.52
C ASP A 130 -2.63 -13.14 -5.75
N ARG A 131 -3.89 -12.76 -5.55
CA ARG A 131 -4.83 -12.37 -6.61
C ARG A 131 -5.82 -11.30 -6.15
N VAL A 132 -6.43 -10.64 -7.10
CA VAL A 132 -7.49 -9.67 -6.83
C VAL A 132 -8.75 -10.40 -6.36
N ILE A 133 -9.28 -10.01 -5.21
CA ILE A 133 -10.57 -10.49 -4.67
C ILE A 133 -11.66 -9.51 -5.13
N GLY A 134 -12.36 -9.88 -6.18
CA GLY A 134 -13.31 -8.98 -6.86
C GLY A 134 -14.77 -9.21 -6.54
N ARG A 135 -15.15 -10.33 -5.90
CA ARG A 135 -16.55 -10.65 -5.59
C ARG A 135 -16.89 -10.35 -4.15
N SER A 136 -18.03 -9.69 -3.94
CA SER A 136 -18.56 -9.33 -2.62
C SER A 136 -18.72 -10.54 -1.70
N SER A 137 -19.19 -11.69 -2.23
CA SER A 137 -19.31 -12.93 -1.47
C SER A 137 -17.97 -13.40 -0.89
N GLU A 138 -16.91 -13.36 -1.70
CA GLU A 138 -15.57 -13.77 -1.28
C GLU A 138 -14.96 -12.77 -0.28
N LYS A 139 -15.18 -11.47 -0.50
CA LYS A 139 -14.78 -10.43 0.47
C LYS A 139 -15.44 -10.66 1.84
N GLY A 140 -16.74 -10.93 1.86
CA GLY A 140 -17.47 -11.20 3.10
C GLY A 140 -16.93 -12.41 3.88
N GLU A 141 -16.55 -13.51 3.18
CA GLU A 141 -15.92 -14.66 3.81
C GLU A 141 -14.57 -14.33 4.45
N LEU A 142 -13.77 -13.45 3.80
CA LEU A 142 -12.50 -13.01 4.31
C LEU A 142 -12.62 -11.99 5.46
N GLY A 143 -13.74 -11.30 5.58
CA GLY A 143 -14.02 -10.33 6.65
C GLY A 143 -13.94 -10.88 8.07
N ALA A 144 -14.07 -12.21 8.25
CA ALA A 144 -13.81 -12.88 9.51
C ALA A 144 -12.30 -12.91 9.90
N LYS A 145 -11.41 -12.64 8.95
CA LYS A 145 -9.95 -12.78 9.12
C LYS A 145 -9.20 -11.44 9.04
N ALA A 146 -9.73 -10.46 8.33
CA ALA A 146 -9.07 -9.19 8.10
C ALA A 146 -10.07 -8.06 7.78
N ASP A 147 -9.59 -6.83 7.80
CA ASP A 147 -10.37 -5.61 7.54
C ASP A 147 -10.34 -5.20 6.07
N ALA A 148 -9.23 -5.43 5.40
CA ALA A 148 -9.02 -5.08 4.00
C ALA A 148 -8.17 -6.13 3.28
N VAL A 149 -8.28 -6.18 1.94
CA VAL A 149 -7.51 -7.07 1.07
C VAL A 149 -6.66 -6.26 0.08
N GLU A 150 -5.41 -6.70 -0.08
CA GLU A 150 -4.43 -6.13 -1.00
C GLU A 150 -3.43 -7.23 -1.44
N MET A 151 -2.38 -6.92 -2.19
CA MET A 151 -1.54 -7.95 -2.83
C MET A 151 -0.02 -7.77 -2.63
N GLU A 152 0.45 -6.71 -2.00
CA GLU A 152 1.87 -6.35 -1.98
C GLU A 152 2.48 -6.27 -0.57
N SER A 153 1.71 -5.84 0.44
CA SER A 153 2.25 -5.51 1.77
C SER A 153 2.96 -6.69 2.43
N GLY A 154 2.44 -7.90 2.26
CA GLY A 154 3.03 -9.09 2.87
C GLY A 154 4.47 -9.32 2.43
N ASP A 155 4.74 -9.31 1.13
CA ASP A 155 6.08 -9.54 0.59
C ASP A 155 7.01 -8.35 0.88
N ILE A 156 6.54 -7.10 0.74
CA ILE A 156 7.33 -5.89 0.97
C ILE A 156 7.74 -5.76 2.44
N MET A 157 6.79 -5.92 3.37
CA MET A 157 7.06 -5.77 4.80
C MET A 157 7.97 -6.89 5.33
N LEU A 158 7.79 -8.12 4.83
CA LEU A 158 8.64 -9.24 5.21
C LEU A 158 10.12 -8.95 4.88
N GLU A 159 10.40 -8.47 3.67
CA GLU A 159 11.76 -8.10 3.25
C GLU A 159 12.29 -6.95 4.10
N ALA A 160 11.50 -5.90 4.29
CA ALA A 160 11.93 -4.74 5.06
C ALA A 160 12.29 -5.12 6.51
N VAL A 161 11.51 -5.97 7.16
CA VAL A 161 11.81 -6.51 8.51
C VAL A 161 13.10 -7.33 8.51
N ALA A 162 13.32 -8.17 7.48
CA ALA A 162 14.53 -8.97 7.36
C ALA A 162 15.81 -8.12 7.29
N PHE A 163 15.70 -6.88 6.79
CA PHE A 163 16.80 -5.90 6.76
C PHE A 163 16.79 -4.90 7.92
N GLY A 164 15.94 -5.12 8.93
CA GLY A 164 15.91 -4.32 10.15
C GLY A 164 15.13 -3.00 10.05
N ALA A 165 14.39 -2.78 8.97
CA ALA A 165 13.54 -1.60 8.84
C ALA A 165 12.27 -1.75 9.70
N LYS A 166 11.78 -0.65 10.25
CA LYS A 166 10.45 -0.56 10.85
C LYS A 166 9.39 -0.50 9.74
N VAL A 167 8.30 -1.22 9.91
CA VAL A 167 7.33 -1.43 8.85
C VAL A 167 5.92 -1.06 9.25
N ILE A 168 5.11 -0.60 8.29
CA ILE A 168 3.67 -0.41 8.41
C ILE A 168 3.00 -0.54 7.05
N ALA A 169 1.77 -1.06 7.03
CA ALA A 169 0.88 -1.00 5.86
C ALA A 169 -0.18 0.09 6.06
N ILE A 170 -0.29 1.03 5.10
CA ILE A 170 -1.31 2.09 5.08
C ILE A 170 -2.02 2.04 3.74
N ARG A 171 -3.32 1.77 3.74
CA ARG A 171 -4.14 1.60 2.53
C ARG A 171 -5.37 2.48 2.55
N ALA A 172 -5.80 2.98 1.39
CA ALA A 172 -7.11 3.60 1.26
C ALA A 172 -8.10 2.64 0.59
N ILE A 173 -9.31 2.59 1.11
CA ILE A 173 -10.36 1.72 0.59
C ILE A 173 -10.86 2.26 -0.74
N SER A 174 -10.75 1.44 -1.80
CA SER A 174 -11.25 1.75 -3.15
C SER A 174 -12.68 1.30 -3.39
N ASP A 175 -13.08 0.19 -2.74
CA ASP A 175 -14.37 -0.48 -2.95
C ASP A 175 -14.87 -1.14 -1.65
N ALA A 176 -16.18 -1.09 -1.46
CA ALA A 176 -16.82 -1.64 -0.27
C ALA A 176 -16.93 -3.18 -0.34
N VAL A 177 -17.17 -3.83 0.81
CA VAL A 177 -17.32 -5.29 0.89
C VAL A 177 -18.48 -5.80 0.05
N GLU A 178 -19.58 -5.05 0.01
CA GLU A 178 -20.80 -5.38 -0.74
C GLU A 178 -20.71 -5.12 -2.26
N GLU A 179 -19.62 -4.50 -2.73
CA GLU A 179 -19.44 -4.16 -4.15
C GLU A 179 -18.62 -5.21 -4.87
N ASP A 180 -19.18 -5.78 -5.96
CA ASP A 180 -18.37 -6.52 -6.94
C ASP A 180 -17.52 -5.54 -7.76
N LEU A 181 -16.29 -5.91 -8.03
CA LEU A 181 -15.46 -5.14 -8.95
C LEU A 181 -16.03 -5.18 -10.36
N PRO A 182 -16.02 -4.05 -11.10
CA PRO A 182 -16.67 -3.94 -12.41
C PRO A 182 -16.01 -4.76 -13.52
N LEU A 183 -14.80 -5.23 -13.30
CA LEU A 183 -13.99 -6.04 -14.21
C LEU A 183 -13.27 -7.16 -13.45
N ASP A 184 -12.95 -8.22 -14.16
CA ASP A 184 -12.03 -9.25 -13.67
C ASP A 184 -10.58 -8.75 -13.82
N PHE A 185 -10.06 -8.09 -12.78
CA PHE A 185 -8.71 -7.54 -12.80
C PHE A 185 -7.62 -8.62 -12.89
N ASN A 186 -7.89 -9.86 -12.49
CA ASN A 186 -6.94 -10.97 -12.65
C ASN A 186 -6.69 -11.29 -14.13
N ARG A 187 -7.68 -11.03 -15.01
CA ARG A 187 -7.54 -11.25 -16.46
C ARG A 187 -6.92 -10.08 -17.20
N VAL A 188 -7.07 -8.85 -16.69
CA VAL A 188 -6.56 -7.65 -17.35
C VAL A 188 -5.15 -7.25 -16.90
N THR A 189 -4.68 -7.79 -15.77
CA THR A 189 -3.30 -7.61 -15.32
C THR A 189 -2.37 -8.57 -16.07
N SER A 190 -1.21 -8.09 -16.46
CA SER A 190 -0.14 -8.90 -17.08
C SER A 190 0.68 -9.62 -16.00
N GLU A 191 1.51 -10.57 -16.40
CA GLU A 191 2.50 -11.20 -15.51
C GLU A 191 3.52 -10.19 -14.96
N SER A 192 3.72 -9.06 -15.66
CA SER A 192 4.54 -7.95 -15.18
C SER A 192 3.82 -7.01 -14.19
N GLY A 193 2.58 -7.30 -13.81
CA GLY A 193 1.80 -6.45 -12.88
C GLY A 193 1.27 -5.16 -13.51
N GLU A 194 1.27 -5.03 -14.82
CA GLU A 194 0.71 -3.88 -15.53
C GLU A 194 -0.72 -4.16 -15.98
N VAL A 195 -1.61 -3.18 -15.79
CA VAL A 195 -2.98 -3.26 -16.30
C VAL A 195 -2.99 -3.02 -17.81
N SER A 196 -3.43 -4.01 -18.57
CA SER A 196 -3.53 -3.92 -20.02
C SER A 196 -4.77 -3.15 -20.45
N ILE A 197 -4.58 -1.95 -20.97
CA ILE A 197 -5.67 -1.10 -21.49
C ILE A 197 -6.46 -1.85 -22.57
N ALA A 198 -5.80 -2.59 -23.43
CA ALA A 198 -6.45 -3.37 -24.49
C ALA A 198 -7.40 -4.44 -23.93
N LYS A 199 -6.99 -5.15 -22.85
CA LYS A 199 -7.83 -6.14 -22.18
C LYS A 199 -9.00 -5.47 -21.43
N VAL A 200 -8.79 -4.31 -20.81
CA VAL A 200 -9.86 -3.52 -20.19
C VAL A 200 -10.90 -3.11 -21.21
N LEU A 201 -10.47 -2.57 -22.35
CA LEU A 201 -11.38 -2.20 -23.44
C LEU A 201 -12.15 -3.40 -23.99
N ALA A 202 -11.49 -4.54 -24.17
CA ALA A 202 -12.12 -5.76 -24.64
C ALA A 202 -13.19 -6.28 -23.67
N GLN A 203 -12.90 -6.31 -22.36
CA GLN A 203 -13.91 -6.69 -21.35
C GLN A 203 -15.08 -5.71 -21.29
N THR A 204 -14.79 -4.42 -21.34
CA THR A 204 -15.82 -3.36 -21.34
C THR A 204 -16.70 -3.45 -22.59
N ALA A 205 -16.14 -3.71 -23.76
CA ALA A 205 -16.89 -3.90 -24.99
C ALA A 205 -17.77 -5.16 -24.96
N ALA A 206 -17.29 -6.24 -24.32
CA ALA A 206 -18.07 -7.46 -24.13
C ALA A 206 -19.23 -7.29 -23.13
N HIS A 207 -19.11 -6.35 -22.19
CA HIS A 207 -20.10 -6.10 -21.15
C HIS A 207 -20.39 -4.60 -21.00
N PRO A 208 -21.06 -3.94 -21.97
CA PRO A 208 -21.26 -2.49 -21.96
C PRO A 208 -22.08 -2.00 -20.75
N GLY A 209 -22.88 -2.84 -20.14
CA GLY A 209 -23.59 -2.54 -18.89
C GLY A 209 -22.68 -2.30 -17.69
N SER A 210 -21.39 -2.69 -17.75
CA SER A 210 -20.43 -2.43 -16.68
C SER A 210 -19.84 -1.01 -16.70
N ILE A 211 -20.04 -0.24 -17.75
CA ILE A 211 -19.45 1.12 -17.91
C ILE A 211 -19.80 2.05 -16.74
N PRO A 212 -21.06 2.17 -16.27
CA PRO A 212 -21.38 3.04 -15.12
C PRO A 212 -20.66 2.61 -13.84
N ALA A 213 -20.56 1.29 -13.60
CA ALA A 213 -19.85 0.76 -12.44
C ALA A 213 -18.35 1.02 -12.52
N LEU A 214 -17.75 0.92 -13.73
CA LEU A 214 -16.34 1.23 -13.96
C LEU A 214 -16.02 2.71 -13.72
N ILE A 215 -16.90 3.62 -14.17
CA ILE A 215 -16.76 5.06 -13.91
C ILE A 215 -16.85 5.35 -12.41
N ARG A 216 -17.82 4.73 -11.72
CA ARG A 216 -17.98 4.87 -10.26
C ARG A 216 -16.72 4.38 -9.54
N PHE A 217 -16.26 3.18 -9.84
CA PHE A 217 -15.04 2.60 -9.28
C PHE A 217 -13.81 3.50 -9.51
N GLY A 218 -13.63 4.02 -10.73
CA GLY A 218 -12.54 4.95 -11.02
C GLY A 218 -12.59 6.25 -10.20
N ARG A 219 -13.80 6.78 -9.96
CA ARG A 219 -13.97 7.97 -9.09
C ARG A 219 -13.70 7.66 -7.62
N GLN A 220 -14.17 6.51 -7.11
CA GLN A 220 -13.92 6.04 -5.75
C GLN A 220 -12.42 5.84 -5.53
N SER A 221 -11.74 5.12 -6.43
CA SER A 221 -10.29 4.87 -6.36
C SER A 221 -9.49 6.16 -6.37
N ARG A 222 -9.86 7.13 -7.22
CA ARG A 222 -9.20 8.43 -7.27
C ARG A 222 -9.38 9.20 -5.95
N ASN A 223 -10.60 9.26 -5.41
CA ASN A 223 -10.87 9.93 -4.13
C ASN A 223 -10.10 9.24 -2.98
N ALA A 224 -10.04 7.90 -2.98
CA ALA A 224 -9.27 7.13 -2.02
C ALA A 224 -7.77 7.47 -2.10
N ALA A 225 -7.19 7.52 -3.30
CA ALA A 225 -5.79 7.89 -3.50
C ALA A 225 -5.49 9.35 -3.07
N GLU A 226 -6.42 10.29 -3.26
CA GLU A 226 -6.29 11.68 -2.80
C GLU A 226 -6.27 11.77 -1.27
N LYS A 227 -7.12 11.02 -0.57
CA LYS A 227 -7.13 10.94 0.89
C LYS A 227 -5.88 10.24 1.44
N LEU A 228 -5.46 9.15 0.81
CA LEU A 228 -4.22 8.45 1.14
C LEU A 228 -3.01 9.39 1.05
N ALA A 229 -2.91 10.15 -0.03
CA ALA A 229 -1.85 11.13 -0.23
C ALA A 229 -1.79 12.17 0.90
N THR A 230 -2.95 12.64 1.37
CA THR A 230 -3.05 13.60 2.47
C THR A 230 -2.54 13.01 3.79
N VAL A 231 -2.93 11.78 4.10
CA VAL A 231 -2.49 11.07 5.33
C VAL A 231 -0.98 10.79 5.26
N LEU A 232 -0.49 10.26 4.14
CA LEU A 232 0.94 9.97 3.97
C LEU A 232 1.79 11.25 4.08
N ASP A 233 1.37 12.35 3.45
CA ASP A 233 2.10 13.63 3.56
C ASP A 233 2.14 14.14 4.99
N ALA A 234 1.04 14.00 5.74
CA ALA A 234 0.99 14.35 7.15
C ALA A 234 1.90 13.45 8.01
N CYS A 235 1.95 12.14 7.74
CA CYS A 235 2.86 11.20 8.41
C CYS A 235 4.32 11.58 8.15
N ILE A 236 4.70 11.79 6.88
CA ILE A 236 6.08 12.11 6.51
C ILE A 236 6.54 13.45 7.11
N ARG A 237 5.66 14.44 7.23
CA ARG A 237 5.99 15.72 7.88
C ARG A 237 6.23 15.59 9.39
N ARG A 238 5.61 14.62 10.05
CA ARG A 238 5.69 14.39 11.51
C ARG A 238 6.67 13.30 11.89
N LEU A 239 7.18 12.55 10.91
CA LEU A 239 8.11 11.47 11.16
C LEU A 239 9.46 12.02 11.60
N VAL A 240 9.80 11.83 12.87
CA VAL A 240 11.04 12.32 13.50
C VAL A 240 11.90 11.12 13.90
N PRO A 241 13.22 11.14 13.62
CA PRO A 241 14.11 10.03 13.97
C PRO A 241 14.09 9.63 15.46
N ALA A 242 13.91 10.60 16.35
CA ALA A 242 13.90 10.37 17.80
C ALA A 242 12.74 9.48 18.27
N ASP A 243 11.57 9.59 17.64
CA ASP A 243 10.38 8.80 18.03
C ASP A 243 10.51 7.36 17.58
N ILE A 244 11.22 7.12 16.49
CA ILE A 244 11.47 5.79 15.95
C ILE A 244 12.59 5.06 16.69
N MET A 245 13.61 5.78 17.17
CA MET A 245 14.78 5.16 17.82
C MET A 245 14.58 4.87 19.32
N LYS A 246 13.62 5.49 20.01
CA LYS A 246 13.39 5.26 21.46
C LYS A 246 12.98 3.85 21.80
N GLN A 247 12.14 3.21 20.98
CA GLN A 247 11.64 1.86 21.24
C GLN A 247 12.69 0.75 21.07
N ALA A 248 13.72 0.96 20.24
CA ALA A 248 14.79 -0.03 20.07
C ALA A 248 15.62 -0.25 21.34
N LYS A 249 15.67 0.72 22.26
CA LYS A 249 16.38 0.60 23.55
C LYS A 249 15.56 -0.10 24.64
N GLU A 250 14.24 -0.05 24.58
CA GLU A 250 13.37 -0.69 25.59
C GLU A 250 13.23 -2.20 25.35
N VAL A 251 13.26 -2.64 24.09
CA VAL A 251 13.22 -4.08 23.73
C VAL A 251 14.54 -4.78 24.00
N SER A 252 15.66 -4.06 24.03
CA SER A 252 16.99 -4.63 24.35
C SER A 252 17.27 -4.71 25.87
N ALA A 253 16.38 -4.17 26.71
CA ALA A 253 16.53 -4.10 28.17
C ALA A 253 15.62 -5.06 28.92
N THR A 254 14.84 -5.88 28.23
CA THR A 254 13.99 -6.97 28.75
C THR A 254 14.49 -8.31 28.27
#